data_829de9ea504d01889b153faa912a9632
#
_entry.id   829de9ea504d01889b153faa912a9632
#
_cell.length_a   1.000
_cell.length_b   1.000
_cell.length_c   1.000
_cell.angle_alpha   90.00
_cell.angle_beta   90.00
_cell.angle_gamma   90.00
#
_symmetry.space_group_name_H-M   'P 1'
#
loop_
_entity.id
_entity.type
_entity.pdbx_description
1 polymer ?
#
loop_
_entity_poly.entity_id
_entity_poly.type
_entity_poly.pdbx_seq_one_letter_code
_entity_poly.pdbx_strand_id
1 'polypeptide(L)'
;KEMRNYIDAGYFSFHKAFGPTGVGALFLKRDFSRNMTPTVLGGGIISHVKKESVEFRSDIKLFEAGTANIAGVIGAGEAVNFLEMIEGGALEHSRSLAKIFIEKLKDLNESYKENKNLEIKIFAADVAKNIGTVSFQTFVNGKEVHPHDVADIFARDNISVRAGHHCAEPLMDYLNIPNGVTRVSFHIYNEEEDINRVLKSLEKVKDIFGK
;
A
#
# COMPACT_ATOMS: atom_id res chain seq x y z
N LYS A 1 4.38 6.92 -19.55
CA LYS A 1 3.87 6.76 -20.95
C LYS A 1 3.92 5.30 -21.43
N GLU A 2 4.88 4.48 -21.00
CA GLU A 2 5.04 3.10 -21.48
C GLU A 2 3.98 2.11 -20.96
N MET A 3 3.54 2.23 -19.70
CA MET A 3 2.56 1.30 -19.11
C MET A 3 1.22 1.26 -19.86
N ARG A 4 0.79 2.36 -20.48
CA ARG A 4 -0.47 2.41 -21.26
C ARG A 4 -0.51 1.42 -22.43
N ASN A 5 0.63 0.92 -22.89
CA ASN A 5 0.69 -0.05 -23.98
C ASN A 5 0.43 -1.48 -23.52
N TYR A 6 0.59 -1.77 -22.23
CA TYR A 6 0.55 -3.13 -21.67
C TYR A 6 -0.67 -3.41 -20.80
N ILE A 7 -1.44 -2.40 -20.42
CA ILE A 7 -2.64 -2.56 -19.58
C ILE A 7 -3.89 -2.08 -20.32
N ASP A 8 -4.96 -2.85 -20.26
CA ASP A 8 -6.25 -2.53 -20.88
C ASP A 8 -7.18 -1.78 -19.93
N ALA A 9 -7.05 -2.06 -18.64
CA ALA A 9 -7.81 -1.40 -17.57
C ALA A 9 -6.95 -1.26 -16.31
N GLY A 10 -7.21 -0.21 -15.53
CA GLY A 10 -6.60 0.00 -14.23
C GLY A 10 -7.49 0.85 -13.34
N TYR A 11 -7.44 0.60 -12.04
CA TYR A 11 -8.21 1.37 -11.06
C TYR A 11 -7.38 1.64 -9.81
N PHE A 12 -7.69 2.73 -9.14
CA PHE A 12 -7.08 3.08 -7.86
C PHE A 12 -8.00 3.97 -7.02
N SER A 13 -7.69 4.05 -5.72
CA SER A 13 -8.42 4.88 -4.77
C SER A 13 -7.57 6.08 -4.34
N PHE A 14 -8.13 7.28 -4.44
CA PHE A 14 -7.40 8.52 -4.15
C PHE A 14 -7.00 8.67 -2.68
N HIS A 15 -7.73 8.08 -1.72
CA HIS A 15 -7.35 8.14 -0.31
C HIS A 15 -5.98 7.49 -0.01
N LYS A 16 -5.42 6.72 -0.94
CA LYS A 16 -4.04 6.17 -0.86
C LYS A 16 -2.99 7.06 -1.54
N ALA A 17 -3.42 8.19 -2.08
CA ALA A 17 -2.60 9.15 -2.83
C ALA A 17 -2.93 10.59 -2.40
N PHE A 18 -3.06 10.85 -1.10
CA PHE A 18 -3.42 12.13 -0.47
C PHE A 18 -4.78 12.70 -0.84
N GLY A 19 -5.55 12.03 -1.67
CA GLY A 19 -6.88 12.46 -2.05
C GLY A 19 -7.95 12.07 -1.02
N PRO A 20 -9.18 12.56 -1.19
CA PRO A 20 -10.27 12.28 -0.28
C PRO A 20 -10.75 10.83 -0.36
N THR A 21 -11.40 10.37 0.72
CA THR A 21 -12.14 9.10 0.71
C THR A 21 -13.37 9.17 -0.20
N GLY A 22 -13.85 8.02 -0.67
CA GLY A 22 -15.05 7.95 -1.50
C GLY A 22 -14.84 8.36 -2.95
N VAL A 23 -13.58 8.52 -3.39
CA VAL A 23 -13.22 8.79 -4.78
C VAL A 23 -12.18 7.80 -5.27
N GLY A 24 -12.40 7.27 -6.45
CA GLY A 24 -11.46 6.43 -7.18
C GLY A 24 -11.46 6.80 -8.65
N ALA A 25 -10.48 6.31 -9.39
CA ALA A 25 -10.41 6.42 -10.82
C ALA A 25 -10.34 5.04 -11.48
N LEU A 26 -11.03 4.93 -12.61
CA LEU A 26 -10.96 3.79 -13.51
C LEU A 26 -10.40 4.28 -14.85
N PHE A 27 -9.29 3.70 -15.27
CA PHE A 27 -8.74 3.86 -16.61
C PHE A 27 -9.15 2.67 -17.46
N LEU A 28 -9.66 2.95 -18.66
CA LEU A 28 -10.03 1.93 -19.65
C LEU A 28 -9.48 2.30 -21.02
N LYS A 29 -8.88 1.36 -21.74
CA LYS A 29 -8.65 1.51 -23.18
C LYS A 29 -9.99 1.56 -23.90
N ARG A 30 -10.14 2.45 -24.88
CA ARG A 30 -11.39 2.65 -25.61
C ARG A 30 -11.89 1.37 -26.29
N ASP A 31 -11.01 0.60 -26.89
CA ASP A 31 -11.40 -0.62 -27.61
C ASP A 31 -11.81 -1.72 -26.63
N PHE A 32 -11.20 -1.76 -25.46
CA PHE A 32 -11.59 -2.67 -24.37
C PHE A 32 -12.97 -2.29 -23.82
N SER A 33 -13.22 -1.01 -23.59
CA SER A 33 -14.50 -0.52 -23.02
C SER A 33 -15.71 -0.75 -23.92
N ARG A 34 -15.54 -0.84 -25.23
CA ARG A 34 -16.64 -1.07 -26.20
C ARG A 34 -17.37 -2.40 -25.99
N ASN A 35 -16.70 -3.38 -25.44
CA ASN A 35 -17.23 -4.72 -25.19
C ASN A 35 -17.76 -4.91 -23.76
N MET A 36 -17.75 -3.83 -22.96
CA MET A 36 -18.20 -3.86 -21.56
C MET A 36 -19.63 -3.37 -21.42
N THR A 37 -20.35 -3.97 -20.50
CA THR A 37 -21.67 -3.51 -20.07
C THR A 37 -21.58 -2.87 -18.68
N PRO A 38 -22.32 -1.78 -18.41
CA PRO A 38 -22.34 -1.20 -17.08
C PRO A 38 -23.01 -2.16 -16.08
N THR A 39 -22.42 -2.31 -14.91
CA THR A 39 -22.99 -3.11 -13.82
C THR A 39 -23.90 -2.28 -12.91
N VAL A 40 -23.72 -0.95 -12.91
CA VAL A 40 -24.54 -0.01 -12.15
C VAL A 40 -25.31 0.86 -13.11
N LEU A 41 -26.64 0.86 -12.98
CA LEU A 41 -27.52 1.63 -13.81
C LEU A 41 -28.05 2.86 -13.05
N GLY A 42 -28.27 3.99 -13.77
CA GLY A 42 -28.76 5.21 -13.15
C GLY A 42 -28.77 6.39 -14.10
N GLY A 43 -29.01 7.58 -13.57
CA GLY A 43 -28.99 8.82 -14.37
C GLY A 43 -27.63 9.07 -15.02
N GLY A 44 -27.63 9.70 -16.19
CA GLY A 44 -26.43 10.11 -16.91
C GLY A 44 -25.85 9.08 -17.87
N ILE A 45 -26.16 7.78 -17.73
CA ILE A 45 -25.65 6.72 -18.62
C ILE A 45 -26.55 6.39 -19.81
N ILE A 46 -27.74 6.97 -19.83
CA ILE A 46 -28.80 6.72 -20.81
C ILE A 46 -28.79 7.83 -21.88
N SER A 47 -28.86 7.46 -23.14
CA SER A 47 -29.06 8.38 -24.25
C SER A 47 -30.54 8.58 -24.57
N HIS A 48 -31.30 7.49 -24.69
CA HIS A 48 -32.73 7.53 -25.00
C HIS A 48 -33.49 6.45 -24.21
N VAL A 49 -34.74 6.79 -23.82
CA VAL A 49 -35.68 5.83 -23.21
C VAL A 49 -36.93 5.82 -24.09
N LYS A 50 -37.35 4.61 -24.48
CA LYS A 50 -38.63 4.33 -25.14
C LYS A 50 -39.44 3.43 -24.20
N LYS A 51 -40.73 3.27 -24.50
CA LYS A 51 -41.64 2.44 -23.67
C LYS A 51 -41.12 0.99 -23.47
N GLU A 52 -40.47 0.44 -24.48
CA GLU A 52 -40.04 -0.97 -24.51
C GLU A 52 -38.52 -1.15 -24.68
N SER A 53 -37.73 -0.06 -24.68
CA SER A 53 -36.30 -0.14 -24.87
C SER A 53 -35.55 1.01 -24.21
N VAL A 54 -34.31 0.79 -23.87
CA VAL A 54 -33.38 1.78 -23.34
C VAL A 54 -32.09 1.75 -24.19
N GLU A 55 -31.66 2.90 -24.62
CA GLU A 55 -30.42 3.10 -25.35
C GLU A 55 -29.40 3.73 -24.39
N PHE A 56 -28.29 3.06 -24.20
CA PHE A 56 -27.19 3.52 -23.34
C PHE A 56 -26.22 4.40 -24.14
N ARG A 57 -25.48 5.24 -23.40
CA ARG A 57 -24.37 6.00 -23.96
C ARG A 57 -23.24 5.06 -24.42
N SER A 58 -22.46 5.54 -25.40
CA SER A 58 -21.30 4.82 -25.94
C SER A 58 -19.94 5.40 -25.50
N ASP A 59 -19.98 6.46 -24.66
CA ASP A 59 -18.79 7.12 -24.13
C ASP A 59 -18.45 6.63 -22.71
N ILE A 60 -17.40 7.20 -22.12
CA ILE A 60 -16.92 6.81 -20.76
C ILE A 60 -18.00 7.02 -19.68
N LYS A 61 -18.96 7.93 -19.91
CA LYS A 61 -20.05 8.18 -18.96
C LYS A 61 -20.99 6.99 -18.81
N LEU A 62 -20.91 6.01 -19.70
CA LEU A 62 -21.61 4.72 -19.54
C LEU A 62 -21.29 4.06 -18.19
N PHE A 63 -20.10 4.30 -17.62
CA PHE A 63 -19.62 3.68 -16.38
C PHE A 63 -19.76 4.59 -15.16
N GLU A 64 -20.37 5.77 -15.30
CA GLU A 64 -20.55 6.77 -14.24
C GLU A 64 -22.04 7.06 -14.01
N ALA A 65 -22.72 6.13 -13.31
CA ALA A 65 -24.14 6.29 -13.01
C ALA A 65 -24.39 7.31 -11.88
N GLY A 66 -25.33 8.21 -12.10
CA GLY A 66 -25.74 9.21 -11.13
C GLY A 66 -24.87 10.48 -11.12
N THR A 67 -25.09 11.34 -10.14
CA THR A 67 -24.29 12.54 -9.92
C THR A 67 -22.96 12.17 -9.27
N ALA A 68 -21.85 12.56 -9.90
CA ALA A 68 -20.51 12.31 -9.37
C ALA A 68 -20.26 13.05 -8.06
N ASN A 69 -19.34 12.54 -7.25
CA ASN A 69 -18.81 13.24 -6.06
C ASN A 69 -17.91 14.41 -6.52
N ILE A 70 -18.54 15.54 -6.90
CA ILE A 70 -17.86 16.68 -7.52
C ILE A 70 -16.76 17.23 -6.63
N ALA A 71 -17.04 17.46 -5.34
CA ALA A 71 -16.06 18.00 -4.39
C ALA A 71 -14.87 17.03 -4.19
N GLY A 72 -15.16 15.73 -4.12
CA GLY A 72 -14.13 14.71 -4.01
C GLY A 72 -13.24 14.63 -5.26
N VAL A 73 -13.81 14.76 -6.46
CA VAL A 73 -13.05 14.75 -7.72
C VAL A 73 -12.12 15.96 -7.80
N ILE A 74 -12.59 17.17 -7.41
CA ILE A 74 -11.77 18.38 -7.37
C ILE A 74 -10.60 18.18 -6.37
N GLY A 75 -10.89 17.71 -5.15
CA GLY A 75 -9.85 17.42 -4.16
C GLY A 75 -8.86 16.33 -4.59
N ALA A 76 -9.33 15.33 -5.35
CA ALA A 76 -8.46 14.33 -5.95
C ALA A 76 -7.50 14.93 -7.00
N GLY A 77 -7.98 15.89 -7.81
CA GLY A 77 -7.16 16.64 -8.76
C GLY A 77 -6.04 17.40 -8.05
N GLU A 78 -6.35 18.10 -6.96
CA GLU A 78 -5.34 18.82 -6.16
C GLU A 78 -4.33 17.87 -5.51
N ALA A 79 -4.74 16.68 -5.08
CA ALA A 79 -3.82 15.67 -4.57
C ALA A 79 -2.82 15.19 -5.64
N VAL A 80 -3.25 15.07 -6.90
CA VAL A 80 -2.36 14.75 -8.03
C VAL A 80 -1.37 15.89 -8.27
N ASN A 81 -1.87 17.14 -8.33
CA ASN A 81 -1.01 18.32 -8.47
C ASN A 81 0.04 18.40 -7.38
N PHE A 82 -0.34 18.15 -6.13
CA PHE A 82 0.59 18.10 -4.99
C PHE A 82 1.68 17.04 -5.19
N LEU A 83 1.32 15.83 -5.60
CA LEU A 83 2.30 14.75 -5.83
C LEU A 83 3.26 15.07 -6.98
N GLU A 84 2.80 15.79 -8.03
CA GLU A 84 3.65 16.21 -9.15
C GLU A 84 4.64 17.31 -8.76
N MET A 85 4.35 18.11 -7.73
CA MET A 85 5.23 19.16 -7.22
C MET A 85 6.38 18.66 -6.34
N ILE A 86 6.34 17.39 -5.92
CA ILE A 86 7.37 16.82 -5.04
C ILE A 86 8.66 16.60 -5.85
N GLU A 87 9.68 17.38 -5.51
CA GLU A 87 10.99 17.30 -6.12
C GLU A 87 11.65 15.94 -5.85
N GLY A 88 12.27 15.35 -6.87
CA GLY A 88 12.87 13.99 -6.78
C GLY A 88 11.88 12.85 -6.81
N GLY A 89 10.58 13.14 -6.66
CA GLY A 89 9.50 12.15 -6.71
C GLY A 89 9.26 11.39 -5.41
N ALA A 90 8.00 11.31 -5.00
CA ALA A 90 7.57 10.62 -3.79
C ALA A 90 8.00 9.13 -3.73
N LEU A 91 8.00 8.48 -4.88
CA LEU A 91 8.38 7.07 -4.97
C LEU A 91 9.87 6.84 -4.70
N GLU A 92 10.75 7.72 -5.23
CA GLU A 92 12.19 7.57 -5.06
C GLU A 92 12.61 7.83 -3.60
N HIS A 93 12.01 8.85 -2.97
CA HIS A 93 12.21 9.10 -1.55
C HIS A 93 11.81 7.88 -0.68
N SER A 94 10.61 7.33 -0.92
CA SER A 94 10.12 6.15 -0.20
C SER A 94 11.02 4.93 -0.42
N ARG A 95 11.53 4.73 -1.64
CA ARG A 95 12.47 3.66 -1.97
C ARG A 95 13.81 3.82 -1.25
N SER A 96 14.34 5.03 -1.20
CA SER A 96 15.61 5.28 -0.51
C SER A 96 15.52 4.97 0.98
N LEU A 97 14.44 5.37 1.65
CA LEU A 97 14.20 5.03 3.05
C LEU A 97 14.02 3.52 3.27
N ALA A 98 13.27 2.84 2.38
CA ALA A 98 13.13 1.39 2.47
C ALA A 98 14.47 0.66 2.29
N LYS A 99 15.34 1.16 1.40
CA LYS A 99 16.69 0.62 1.22
C LYS A 99 17.51 0.76 2.50
N ILE A 100 17.58 1.96 3.07
CA ILE A 100 18.29 2.23 4.31
C ILE A 100 17.75 1.34 5.45
N PHE A 101 16.44 1.21 5.56
CA PHE A 101 15.83 0.37 6.58
C PHE A 101 16.18 -1.11 6.42
N ILE A 102 16.14 -1.66 5.21
CA ILE A 102 16.54 -3.04 4.94
C ILE A 102 18.02 -3.27 5.31
N GLU A 103 18.90 -2.33 4.96
CA GLU A 103 20.34 -2.41 5.31
C GLU A 103 20.51 -2.40 6.83
N LYS A 104 19.89 -1.47 7.55
CA LYS A 104 19.94 -1.40 9.01
C LYS A 104 19.34 -2.64 9.70
N LEU A 105 18.29 -3.26 9.15
CA LEU A 105 17.75 -4.51 9.67
C LEU A 105 18.74 -5.69 9.48
N LYS A 106 19.49 -5.71 8.38
CA LYS A 106 20.55 -6.70 8.17
C LYS A 106 21.71 -6.52 9.17
N ASP A 107 22.11 -5.26 9.40
CA ASP A 107 23.13 -4.94 10.39
C ASP A 107 22.68 -5.33 11.81
N LEU A 108 21.41 -5.06 12.12
CA LEU A 108 20.82 -5.51 13.40
C LEU A 108 20.86 -7.03 13.54
N ASN A 109 20.47 -7.78 12.52
CA ASN A 109 20.56 -9.24 12.52
C ASN A 109 22.00 -9.74 12.73
N GLU A 110 22.98 -9.11 12.07
CA GLU A 110 24.38 -9.50 12.22
C GLU A 110 24.89 -9.24 13.64
N SER A 111 24.44 -8.14 14.29
CA SER A 111 24.81 -7.83 15.69
C SER A 111 24.27 -8.86 16.71
N TYR A 112 23.18 -9.55 16.39
CA TYR A 112 22.58 -10.58 17.25
C TYR A 112 22.85 -12.02 16.77
N LYS A 113 23.64 -12.21 15.74
CA LYS A 113 23.88 -13.51 15.09
C LYS A 113 24.44 -14.59 16.05
N GLU A 114 25.39 -14.21 16.89
CA GLU A 114 26.02 -15.16 17.84
C GLU A 114 25.04 -15.57 18.94
N ASN A 115 24.28 -14.65 19.48
CA ASN A 115 23.38 -14.88 20.61
C ASN A 115 22.01 -15.39 20.22
N LYS A 116 21.62 -15.19 18.95
CA LYS A 116 20.28 -15.50 18.39
C LYS A 116 19.11 -14.93 19.20
N ASN A 117 19.35 -13.87 19.97
CA ASN A 117 18.34 -13.30 20.86
C ASN A 117 17.30 -12.46 20.09
N LEU A 118 17.66 -11.98 18.90
CA LEU A 118 16.77 -11.27 17.99
C LEU A 118 17.10 -11.67 16.55
N GLU A 119 16.08 -12.03 15.79
CA GLU A 119 16.18 -12.27 14.35
C GLU A 119 15.02 -11.60 13.62
N ILE A 120 15.31 -10.89 12.56
CA ILE A 120 14.33 -10.25 11.69
C ILE A 120 14.37 -10.92 10.32
N LYS A 121 13.34 -11.68 9.99
CA LYS A 121 13.19 -12.29 8.67
C LYS A 121 12.50 -11.32 7.72
N ILE A 122 13.25 -10.76 6.79
CA ILE A 122 12.77 -9.75 5.85
C ILE A 122 12.22 -10.43 4.60
N PHE A 123 11.02 -10.02 4.17
CA PHE A 123 10.40 -10.48 2.93
C PHE A 123 10.59 -9.45 1.81
N ALA A 124 10.76 -9.94 0.57
CA ALA A 124 10.94 -9.09 -0.62
C ALA A 124 12.06 -8.04 -0.45
N ALA A 125 13.20 -8.48 0.09
CA ALA A 125 14.37 -7.61 0.37
C ALA A 125 15.11 -7.13 -0.91
N ASP A 126 14.59 -7.41 -2.11
CA ASP A 126 15.11 -6.86 -3.36
C ASP A 126 14.80 -5.38 -3.48
N VAL A 127 15.77 -4.57 -3.11
CA VAL A 127 15.65 -3.11 -3.06
C VAL A 127 15.30 -2.51 -4.44
N ALA A 128 15.76 -3.12 -5.54
CA ALA A 128 15.49 -2.62 -6.89
C ALA A 128 14.00 -2.71 -7.28
N LYS A 129 13.25 -3.63 -6.66
CA LYS A 129 11.81 -3.82 -6.89
C LYS A 129 10.93 -3.26 -5.77
N ASN A 130 11.52 -2.75 -4.71
CA ASN A 130 10.78 -2.21 -3.57
C ASN A 130 10.13 -0.87 -3.91
N ILE A 131 8.94 -0.65 -3.37
CA ILE A 131 8.13 0.56 -3.59
C ILE A 131 7.98 1.43 -2.32
N GLY A 132 8.86 1.25 -1.32
CA GLY A 132 8.79 1.98 -0.07
C GLY A 132 8.09 1.21 1.07
N THR A 133 7.88 -0.10 0.92
CA THR A 133 7.30 -0.94 1.98
C THR A 133 8.22 -2.10 2.33
N VAL A 134 8.38 -2.38 3.62
CA VAL A 134 9.21 -3.49 4.13
C VAL A 134 8.39 -4.35 5.06
N SER A 135 8.26 -5.63 4.72
CA SER A 135 7.53 -6.62 5.51
C SER A 135 8.51 -7.57 6.19
N PHE A 136 8.28 -7.90 7.46
CA PHE A 136 9.17 -8.78 8.21
C PHE A 136 8.43 -9.54 9.31
N GLN A 137 9.02 -10.67 9.72
CA GLN A 137 8.72 -11.38 10.96
C GLN A 137 9.82 -11.10 11.98
N THR A 138 9.47 -11.10 13.26
CA THR A 138 10.39 -10.92 14.38
C THR A 138 10.46 -12.21 15.20
N PHE A 139 11.66 -12.69 15.48
CA PHE A 139 11.91 -13.84 16.33
C PHE A 139 12.77 -13.43 17.51
N VAL A 140 12.41 -13.90 18.71
CA VAL A 140 13.18 -13.70 19.95
C VAL A 140 13.48 -15.06 20.54
N ASN A 141 14.76 -15.35 20.79
CA ASN A 141 15.22 -16.67 21.23
C ASN A 141 14.71 -17.82 20.37
N GLY A 142 14.62 -17.60 19.03
CA GLY A 142 14.14 -18.58 18.06
C GLY A 142 12.61 -18.77 18.02
N LYS A 143 11.84 -18.03 18.81
CA LYS A 143 10.37 -18.05 18.81
C LYS A 143 9.83 -16.83 18.09
N GLU A 144 8.87 -17.05 17.19
CA GLU A 144 8.18 -15.95 16.54
C GLU A 144 7.40 -15.10 17.55
N VAL A 145 7.58 -13.78 17.48
CA VAL A 145 6.74 -12.81 18.16
C VAL A 145 5.60 -12.45 17.22
N HIS A 146 4.36 -12.58 17.69
CA HIS A 146 3.19 -12.32 16.85
C HIS A 146 3.23 -10.89 16.30
N PRO A 147 2.94 -10.65 15.00
CA PRO A 147 3.02 -9.32 14.40
C PRO A 147 2.18 -8.25 15.10
N HIS A 148 1.05 -8.62 15.70
CA HIS A 148 0.23 -7.69 16.49
C HIS A 148 0.92 -7.28 17.78
N ASP A 149 1.65 -8.15 18.45
CA ASP A 149 2.39 -7.81 19.66
C ASP A 149 3.55 -6.85 19.32
N VAL A 150 4.24 -7.08 18.21
CA VAL A 150 5.23 -6.14 17.68
C VAL A 150 4.61 -4.77 17.41
N ALA A 151 3.45 -4.74 16.74
CA ALA A 151 2.74 -3.50 16.44
C ALA A 151 2.26 -2.78 17.70
N ASP A 152 1.82 -3.51 18.73
CA ASP A 152 1.40 -2.92 20.02
C ASP A 152 2.56 -2.25 20.75
N ILE A 153 3.75 -2.89 20.77
CA ILE A 153 4.96 -2.29 21.35
C ILE A 153 5.35 -1.03 20.56
N PHE A 154 5.31 -1.08 19.22
CA PHE A 154 5.60 0.05 18.37
C PHE A 154 4.62 1.21 18.61
N ALA A 155 3.33 0.90 18.78
CA ALA A 155 2.31 1.92 19.07
C ALA A 155 2.58 2.67 20.37
N ARG A 156 3.09 2.01 21.41
CA ARG A 156 3.52 2.65 22.66
C ARG A 156 4.68 3.63 22.47
N ASP A 157 5.47 3.45 21.43
CA ASP A 157 6.55 4.37 21.03
C ASP A 157 6.09 5.39 19.96
N ASN A 158 4.77 5.53 19.74
CA ASN A 158 4.15 6.37 18.71
C ASN A 158 4.62 6.02 17.28
N ILE A 159 4.85 4.74 17.01
CA ILE A 159 5.18 4.22 15.69
C ILE A 159 3.98 3.45 15.15
N SER A 160 3.39 3.92 14.06
CA SER A 160 2.27 3.27 13.40
C SER A 160 2.76 2.32 12.32
N VAL A 161 2.44 1.04 12.45
CA VAL A 161 2.73 0.02 11.45
C VAL A 161 1.48 -0.80 11.15
N ARG A 162 1.52 -1.61 10.12
CA ARG A 162 0.45 -2.56 9.87
C ARG A 162 0.93 -3.98 10.19
N ALA A 163 0.07 -4.76 10.88
CA ALA A 163 0.33 -6.15 11.23
C ALA A 163 -0.75 -7.09 10.67
N GLY A 164 -0.41 -8.35 10.43
CA GLY A 164 -1.28 -9.41 9.98
C GLY A 164 -1.13 -9.77 8.50
N HIS A 165 -2.21 -10.20 7.85
CA HIS A 165 -2.20 -10.78 6.49
C HIS A 165 -2.22 -9.76 5.35
N HIS A 166 -2.41 -8.47 5.62
CA HIS A 166 -2.39 -7.37 4.63
C HIS A 166 -3.40 -7.49 3.48
N CYS A 167 -4.55 -8.15 3.71
CA CYS A 167 -5.54 -8.52 2.69
C CYS A 167 -4.94 -9.46 1.62
N ALA A 168 -3.99 -10.29 1.98
CA ALA A 168 -3.25 -11.20 1.11
C ALA A 168 -3.05 -12.58 1.79
N GLU A 169 -4.09 -13.09 2.46
CA GLU A 169 -4.05 -14.36 3.21
C GLU A 169 -3.56 -15.54 2.35
N PRO A 170 -4.01 -15.72 1.08
CA PRO A 170 -3.47 -16.78 0.23
C PRO A 170 -1.94 -16.68 -0.03
N LEU A 171 -1.39 -15.46 -0.03
CA LEU A 171 0.06 -15.28 -0.12
C LEU A 171 0.76 -15.69 1.18
N MET A 172 0.15 -15.39 2.33
CA MET A 172 0.70 -15.82 3.63
C MET A 172 0.72 -17.34 3.74
N ASP A 173 -0.33 -18.02 3.29
CA ASP A 173 -0.40 -19.48 3.22
C ASP A 173 0.69 -20.04 2.30
N TYR A 174 0.83 -19.48 1.10
CA TYR A 174 1.88 -19.88 0.15
C TYR A 174 3.30 -19.74 0.72
N LEU A 175 3.54 -18.71 1.52
CA LEU A 175 4.82 -18.45 2.18
C LEU A 175 5.00 -19.21 3.50
N ASN A 176 4.00 -19.96 3.96
CA ASN A 176 3.95 -20.65 5.27
C ASN A 176 4.19 -19.68 6.45
N ILE A 177 3.47 -18.55 6.46
CA ILE A 177 3.51 -17.54 7.53
C ILE A 177 2.09 -17.23 8.03
N PRO A 178 1.45 -18.18 8.72
CA PRO A 178 0.02 -18.10 9.07
C PRO A 178 -0.32 -16.92 9.99
N ASN A 179 0.63 -16.42 10.77
CA ASN A 179 0.43 -15.23 11.62
C ASN A 179 0.53 -13.91 10.83
N GLY A 180 0.92 -13.97 9.56
CA GLY A 180 1.21 -12.79 8.75
C GLY A 180 2.54 -12.12 9.11
N VAL A 181 2.65 -10.82 8.87
CA VAL A 181 3.90 -10.06 9.04
C VAL A 181 3.62 -8.68 9.63
N THR A 182 4.67 -8.06 10.19
CA THR A 182 4.70 -6.63 10.45
C THR A 182 5.20 -5.91 9.20
N ARG A 183 4.52 -4.81 8.79
CA ARG A 183 4.87 -4.02 7.62
C ARG A 183 5.09 -2.56 7.98
N VAL A 184 6.27 -2.06 7.70
CA VAL A 184 6.62 -0.64 7.69
C VAL A 184 6.42 -0.10 6.28
N SER A 185 5.86 1.11 6.15
CA SER A 185 5.64 1.79 4.88
C SER A 185 6.15 3.21 5.00
N PHE A 186 7.03 3.61 4.08
CA PHE A 186 7.59 4.96 4.03
C PHE A 186 6.84 5.81 3.01
N HIS A 187 6.72 7.09 3.32
CA HIS A 187 6.14 8.09 2.43
C HIS A 187 6.93 9.41 2.53
N ILE A 188 6.50 10.43 1.79
CA ILE A 188 7.19 11.73 1.64
C ILE A 188 7.44 12.47 2.95
N TYR A 189 6.70 12.17 3.99
CA TYR A 189 6.80 12.80 5.31
C TYR A 189 7.66 12.03 6.30
N ASN A 190 8.20 10.87 5.90
CA ASN A 190 9.11 10.11 6.76
C ASN A 190 10.54 10.51 6.54
N GLU A 191 11.35 10.38 7.58
CA GLU A 191 12.76 10.71 7.62
C GLU A 191 13.58 9.51 8.12
N GLU A 192 14.90 9.58 8.00
CA GLU A 192 15.79 8.51 8.48
C GLU A 192 15.70 8.33 10.00
N GLU A 193 15.37 9.38 10.77
CA GLU A 193 15.17 9.28 12.20
C GLU A 193 14.00 8.36 12.57
N ASP A 194 12.94 8.30 11.74
CA ASP A 194 11.86 7.34 11.95
C ASP A 194 12.36 5.89 11.89
N ILE A 195 13.32 5.61 11.01
CA ILE A 195 13.98 4.30 10.95
C ILE A 195 14.69 3.97 12.26
N ASN A 196 15.46 4.92 12.80
CA ASN A 196 16.18 4.72 14.07
C ASN A 196 15.20 4.44 15.23
N ARG A 197 14.03 5.10 15.23
CA ARG A 197 12.97 4.85 16.22
C ARG A 197 12.42 3.43 16.11
N VAL A 198 12.17 2.93 14.89
CA VAL A 198 11.72 1.55 14.66
C VAL A 198 12.74 0.55 15.18
N LEU A 199 14.03 0.74 14.90
CA LEU A 199 15.10 -0.15 15.39
C LEU A 199 15.16 -0.20 16.90
N LYS A 200 15.09 0.96 17.59
CA LYS A 200 15.02 1.01 19.06
C LYS A 200 13.80 0.28 19.62
N SER A 201 12.67 0.36 18.92
CA SER A 201 11.46 -0.34 19.35
C SER A 201 11.56 -1.85 19.12
N LEU A 202 12.28 -2.32 18.10
CA LEU A 202 12.60 -3.74 17.91
C LEU A 202 13.48 -4.28 19.06
N GLU A 203 14.43 -3.50 19.56
CA GLU A 203 15.20 -3.88 20.74
C GLU A 203 14.33 -4.05 21.98
N LYS A 204 13.31 -3.17 22.16
CA LYS A 204 12.32 -3.35 23.23
C LYS A 204 11.50 -4.63 23.08
N VAL A 205 11.13 -5.01 21.84
CA VAL A 205 10.48 -6.30 21.59
C VAL A 205 11.35 -7.43 22.11
N LYS A 206 12.65 -7.42 21.77
CA LYS A 206 13.62 -8.40 22.28
C LYS A 206 13.64 -8.42 23.80
N ASP A 207 13.70 -7.26 24.47
CA ASP A 207 13.81 -7.17 25.93
C ASP A 207 12.54 -7.65 26.66
N ILE A 208 11.38 -7.50 26.03
CA ILE A 208 10.08 -7.96 26.58
C ILE A 208 9.92 -9.47 26.42
N PHE A 209 10.20 -10.01 25.24
CA PHE A 209 9.99 -11.43 24.91
C PHE A 209 11.21 -12.31 25.16
N GLY A 210 12.35 -11.73 25.48
CA GLY A 210 13.61 -12.45 25.75
C GLY A 210 13.82 -12.87 27.20
N LYS A 211 12.86 -12.57 28.08
CA LYS A 211 12.91 -12.90 29.52
C LYS A 211 12.59 -14.35 29.81
#